data_f9c5366c8c8a8200c6f26eaa80dba975
#
_entry.id   f9c5366c8c8a8200c6f26eaa80dba975
#
_cell.length_a   1.000
_cell.length_b   1.000
_cell.length_c   1.000
_cell.angle_alpha   90.00
_cell.angle_beta   90.00
_cell.angle_gamma   90.00
#
_symmetry.space_group_name_H-M   'P 1'
#
loop_
_entity.id
_entity.type
_entity.pdbx_description
1 polymer ?
#
loop_
_entity_poly.entity_id
_entity_poly.type
_entity_poly.pdbx_seq_one_letter_code
_entity_poly.pdbx_strand_id
1 'polypeptide(L)'
;MNLSRNFSLQELIKSDTAIRKGINNNPNSGQIEKLKALCENILQPVRDHFGRVKVTSAFRSEDLCLAIGSSRNSQHAKAEAADFECVGVDNAEVADWIKMNLETDQLILEFYTPGEPNSGWIHCSWIPEGRREQFMHAYKSEGKTKYKPIIGKAKDLV
;
A
#
# COMPACT_ATOMS: atom_id res chain seq x y z
N MET A 1 15.92 0.01 12.99
CA MET A 1 16.26 1.06 11.97
C MET A 1 15.01 1.82 11.59
N ASN A 2 15.05 3.12 11.70
CA ASN A 2 13.94 3.96 11.25
C ASN A 2 14.12 4.36 9.78
N LEU A 3 13.08 4.19 8.98
CA LEU A 3 13.07 4.60 7.57
C LEU A 3 12.59 6.03 7.39
N SER A 4 11.75 6.50 8.31
CA SER A 4 11.34 7.88 8.46
C SER A 4 10.98 8.11 9.93
N ARG A 5 10.53 9.31 10.30
CA ARG A 5 10.27 9.68 11.69
C ARG A 5 9.35 8.69 12.43
N ASN A 6 8.31 8.20 11.78
CA ASN A 6 7.30 7.33 12.40
C ASN A 6 7.25 5.91 11.84
N PHE A 7 8.14 5.53 10.92
CA PHE A 7 8.12 4.20 10.30
C PHE A 7 9.45 3.50 10.43
N SER A 8 9.41 2.26 10.93
CA SER A 8 10.60 1.42 11.10
C SER A 8 10.70 0.38 9.99
N LEU A 9 11.91 -0.12 9.74
CA LEU A 9 12.13 -1.23 8.81
C LEU A 9 11.34 -2.46 9.26
N GLN A 10 11.34 -2.75 10.56
CA GLN A 10 10.65 -3.91 11.11
C GLN A 10 9.16 -3.89 10.78
N GLU A 11 8.55 -2.72 10.83
CA GLU A 11 7.13 -2.53 10.51
C GLU A 11 6.85 -2.81 9.02
N LEU A 12 7.75 -2.41 8.15
CA LEU A 12 7.60 -2.53 6.69
C LEU A 12 7.86 -3.95 6.18
N ILE A 13 8.55 -4.79 6.95
CA ILE A 13 8.87 -6.16 6.55
C ILE A 13 8.10 -7.21 7.34
N LYS A 14 7.27 -6.80 8.30
CA LYS A 14 6.53 -7.74 9.14
C LYS A 14 5.57 -8.59 8.31
N SER A 15 5.59 -9.90 8.52
CA SER A 15 4.67 -10.85 7.90
C SER A 15 4.49 -12.06 8.79
N ASP A 16 3.28 -12.23 9.30
CA ASP A 16 2.92 -13.41 10.10
C ASP A 16 2.98 -14.68 9.26
N THR A 17 2.65 -14.59 7.98
CA THR A 17 2.74 -15.71 7.04
C THR A 17 4.19 -16.15 6.83
N ALA A 18 5.10 -15.20 6.67
CA ALA A 18 6.53 -15.52 6.52
C ALA A 18 7.07 -16.24 7.75
N ILE A 19 6.70 -15.78 8.94
CA ILE A 19 7.10 -16.40 10.20
C ILE A 19 6.54 -17.82 10.28
N ARG A 20 5.24 -17.99 10.05
CA ARG A 20 4.56 -19.28 10.14
C ARG A 20 5.11 -20.31 9.17
N LYS A 21 5.47 -19.88 7.96
CA LYS A 21 5.97 -20.77 6.90
C LYS A 21 7.50 -20.85 6.84
N GLY A 22 8.21 -20.14 7.71
CA GLY A 22 9.67 -20.14 7.72
C GLY A 22 10.28 -19.52 6.47
N ILE A 23 9.61 -18.54 5.86
CA ILE A 23 10.08 -17.88 4.65
C ILE A 23 10.90 -16.64 5.04
N ASN A 24 12.08 -16.50 4.42
CA ASN A 24 12.92 -15.33 4.60
C ASN A 24 12.25 -14.12 3.93
N ASN A 25 12.00 -13.06 4.73
CA ASN A 25 11.43 -11.81 4.26
C ASN A 25 12.35 -10.62 4.54
N ASN A 26 13.65 -10.83 4.48
CA ASN A 26 14.63 -9.77 4.70
C ASN A 26 14.99 -9.08 3.38
N PRO A 27 14.82 -7.75 3.29
CA PRO A 27 15.19 -7.02 2.09
C PRO A 27 16.72 -6.83 2.00
N ASN A 28 17.23 -6.72 0.79
CA ASN A 28 18.61 -6.32 0.56
C ASN A 28 18.76 -4.78 0.73
N SER A 29 20.00 -4.28 0.65
CA SER A 29 20.27 -2.85 0.85
C SER A 29 19.55 -1.95 -0.16
N GLY A 30 19.46 -2.36 -1.42
CA GLY A 30 18.75 -1.60 -2.45
C GLY A 30 17.25 -1.54 -2.18
N GLN A 31 16.68 -2.63 -1.69
CA GLN A 31 15.26 -2.69 -1.32
C GLN A 31 14.98 -1.83 -0.08
N ILE A 32 15.90 -1.79 0.88
CA ILE A 32 15.76 -0.92 2.05
C ILE A 32 15.72 0.55 1.63
N GLU A 33 16.57 0.96 0.68
CA GLU A 33 16.53 2.33 0.14
C GLU A 33 15.20 2.65 -0.54
N LYS A 34 14.62 1.69 -1.26
CA LYS A 34 13.29 1.84 -1.86
C LYS A 34 12.19 1.96 -0.80
N LEU A 35 12.25 1.16 0.25
CA LEU A 35 11.31 1.27 1.37
C LEU A 35 11.42 2.62 2.07
N LYS A 36 12.63 3.13 2.21
CA LYS A 36 12.85 4.46 2.77
C LYS A 36 12.19 5.53 1.91
N ALA A 37 12.35 5.46 0.58
CA ALA A 37 11.70 6.39 -0.34
C ALA A 37 10.18 6.30 -0.26
N LEU A 38 9.63 5.09 -0.15
CA LEU A 38 8.19 4.88 0.04
C LEU A 38 7.68 5.55 1.32
N CYS A 39 8.43 5.42 2.41
CA CYS A 39 8.10 6.08 3.67
C CYS A 39 8.14 7.60 3.54
N GLU A 40 9.20 8.14 2.95
CA GLU A 40 9.39 9.59 2.83
C GLU A 40 8.36 10.24 1.90
N ASN A 41 8.00 9.57 0.81
CA ASN A 41 7.13 10.16 -0.22
C ASN A 41 5.65 9.86 -0.01
N ILE A 42 5.29 8.78 0.68
CA ILE A 42 3.90 8.37 0.84
C ILE A 42 3.51 8.24 2.32
N LEU A 43 4.13 7.30 3.05
CA LEU A 43 3.63 6.94 4.38
C LEU A 43 3.79 8.06 5.40
N GLN A 44 4.93 8.74 5.42
CA GLN A 44 5.17 9.83 6.37
C GLN A 44 4.27 11.05 6.12
N PRO A 45 4.10 11.53 4.87
CA PRO A 45 3.12 12.60 4.60
C PRO A 45 1.69 12.23 5.01
N VAL A 46 1.26 11.00 4.77
CA VAL A 46 -0.06 10.51 5.20
C VAL A 46 -0.16 10.52 6.73
N ARG A 47 0.87 10.04 7.41
CA ARG A 47 0.94 10.03 8.88
C ARG A 47 0.88 11.44 9.46
N ASP A 48 1.59 12.37 8.84
CA ASP A 48 1.62 13.76 9.31
C ASP A 48 0.26 14.44 9.17
N HIS A 49 -0.52 14.07 8.18
CA HIS A 49 -1.85 14.66 7.94
C HIS A 49 -2.95 13.99 8.76
N PHE A 50 -3.02 12.66 8.75
CA PHE A 50 -4.14 11.91 9.34
C PHE A 50 -3.89 11.36 10.74
N GLY A 51 -2.65 11.29 11.19
CA GLY A 51 -2.29 10.62 12.42
C GLY A 51 -1.90 9.16 12.18
N ARG A 52 -2.20 8.28 13.12
CA ARG A 52 -1.70 6.91 13.12
C ARG A 52 -2.06 6.13 11.86
N VAL A 53 -1.03 5.56 11.23
CA VAL A 53 -1.14 4.70 10.05
C VAL A 53 -0.82 3.26 10.46
N LYS A 54 -1.71 2.33 10.10
CA LYS A 54 -1.49 0.90 10.28
C LYS A 54 -1.08 0.30 8.95
N VAL A 55 0.18 -0.10 8.84
CA VAL A 55 0.69 -0.82 7.67
C VAL A 55 0.38 -2.30 7.84
N THR A 56 -0.40 -2.85 6.91
CA THR A 56 -0.76 -4.27 6.95
C THR A 56 0.18 -5.13 6.14
N SER A 57 0.78 -4.57 5.07
CA SER A 57 1.79 -5.25 4.26
C SER A 57 2.59 -4.21 3.49
N ALA A 58 3.91 -4.34 3.46
CA ALA A 58 4.74 -3.53 2.58
C ALA A 58 5.69 -4.44 1.82
N PHE A 59 6.91 -4.68 2.30
CA PHE A 59 7.82 -5.59 1.61
C PHE A 59 7.39 -7.04 1.77
N ARG A 60 7.34 -7.75 0.65
CA ARG A 60 7.14 -9.21 0.59
C ARG A 60 8.17 -9.77 -0.38
N SER A 61 9.08 -10.63 0.10
CA SER A 61 10.05 -11.29 -0.77
C SER A 61 9.37 -12.04 -1.90
N GLU A 62 10.10 -12.33 -2.97
CA GLU A 62 9.53 -13.09 -4.10
C GLU A 62 8.96 -14.43 -3.63
N ASP A 63 9.68 -15.14 -2.75
CA ASP A 63 9.23 -16.43 -2.22
C ASP A 63 7.94 -16.27 -1.41
N LEU A 64 7.84 -15.21 -0.60
CA LEU A 64 6.61 -14.94 0.14
C LEU A 64 5.45 -14.61 -0.80
N CYS A 65 5.67 -13.81 -1.83
CA CYS A 65 4.65 -13.52 -2.83
C CYS A 65 4.13 -14.79 -3.48
N LEU A 66 5.01 -15.71 -3.88
CA LEU A 66 4.59 -16.99 -4.45
C LEU A 66 3.81 -17.83 -3.45
N ALA A 67 4.23 -17.87 -2.19
CA ALA A 67 3.58 -18.66 -1.15
C ALA A 67 2.14 -18.22 -0.86
N ILE A 68 1.82 -16.93 -1.07
CA ILE A 68 0.47 -16.39 -0.86
C ILE A 68 -0.34 -16.30 -2.14
N GLY A 69 0.14 -16.88 -3.24
CA GLY A 69 -0.58 -16.88 -4.51
C GLY A 69 -0.45 -15.60 -5.33
N SER A 70 0.54 -14.77 -5.01
CA SER A 70 0.85 -13.55 -5.76
C SER A 70 1.98 -13.78 -6.77
N SER A 71 2.41 -12.73 -7.46
CA SER A 71 3.45 -12.76 -8.48
C SER A 71 4.80 -12.32 -7.93
N ARG A 72 5.88 -12.90 -8.49
CA ARG A 72 7.25 -12.41 -8.25
C ARG A 72 7.46 -10.97 -8.71
N ASN A 73 6.62 -10.51 -9.65
CA ASN A 73 6.67 -9.15 -10.19
C ASN A 73 5.78 -8.17 -9.43
N SER A 74 5.22 -8.58 -8.29
CA SER A 74 4.44 -7.72 -7.43
C SER A 74 5.24 -6.48 -7.01
N GLN A 75 4.58 -5.34 -6.93
CA GLN A 75 5.21 -4.11 -6.42
C GLN A 75 5.70 -4.28 -4.97
N HIS A 76 5.06 -5.15 -4.19
CA HIS A 76 5.53 -5.51 -2.85
C HIS A 76 6.89 -6.23 -2.88
N ALA A 77 7.12 -7.08 -3.87
CA ALA A 77 8.41 -7.77 -4.05
C ALA A 77 9.51 -6.81 -4.51
N LYS A 78 9.14 -5.72 -5.17
CA LYS A 78 10.07 -4.69 -5.62
C LYS A 78 10.34 -3.62 -4.54
N ALA A 79 9.73 -3.74 -3.37
CA ALA A 79 9.82 -2.77 -2.27
C ALA A 79 9.29 -1.39 -2.68
N GLU A 80 8.24 -1.36 -3.52
CA GLU A 80 7.67 -0.13 -4.08
C GLU A 80 6.27 0.19 -3.58
N ALA A 81 5.64 -0.72 -2.81
CA ALA A 81 4.25 -0.58 -2.41
C ALA A 81 4.00 -0.91 -0.95
N ALA A 82 2.98 -0.30 -0.39
CA ALA A 82 2.44 -0.63 0.93
C ALA A 82 0.92 -0.70 0.87
N ASP A 83 0.37 -1.60 1.67
CA ASP A 83 -1.05 -1.67 1.99
C ASP A 83 -1.24 -1.14 3.41
N PHE A 84 -2.16 -0.20 3.59
CA PHE A 84 -2.32 0.46 4.88
C PHE A 84 -3.69 1.08 5.06
N GLU A 85 -3.98 1.47 6.29
CA GLU A 85 -5.16 2.24 6.68
C GLU A 85 -4.74 3.32 7.68
N CYS A 86 -5.51 4.41 7.72
CA CYS A 86 -5.38 5.41 8.76
C CYS A 86 -6.43 5.14 9.82
N VAL A 87 -6.00 5.00 11.07
CA VAL A 87 -6.88 4.62 12.18
C VAL A 87 -7.96 5.68 12.38
N GLY A 88 -9.23 5.25 12.31
CA GLY A 88 -10.37 6.12 12.55
C GLY A 88 -10.74 7.03 11.38
N VAL A 89 -10.14 6.86 10.21
CA VAL A 89 -10.41 7.69 9.02
C VAL A 89 -10.99 6.82 7.91
N ASP A 90 -11.97 7.36 7.19
CA ASP A 90 -12.57 6.71 6.02
C ASP A 90 -11.51 6.46 4.95
N ASN A 91 -11.39 5.21 4.49
CA ASN A 91 -10.40 4.85 3.47
C ASN A 91 -10.59 5.63 2.17
N ALA A 92 -11.82 5.98 1.80
CA ALA A 92 -12.06 6.81 0.62
C ALA A 92 -11.51 8.23 0.82
N GLU A 93 -11.64 8.78 2.02
CA GLU A 93 -11.07 10.10 2.35
C GLU A 93 -9.54 10.09 2.25
N VAL A 94 -8.91 9.05 2.78
CA VAL A 94 -7.45 8.89 2.69
C VAL A 94 -7.01 8.80 1.23
N ALA A 95 -7.71 8.00 0.42
CA ALA A 95 -7.41 7.83 -1.01
C ALA A 95 -7.50 9.18 -1.75
N ASP A 96 -8.57 9.94 -1.52
CA ASP A 96 -8.76 11.24 -2.17
C ASP A 96 -7.66 12.24 -1.77
N TRP A 97 -7.30 12.26 -0.49
CA TRP A 97 -6.22 13.15 -0.02
C TRP A 97 -4.88 12.81 -0.67
N ILE A 98 -4.55 11.52 -0.76
CA ILE A 98 -3.30 11.08 -1.41
C ILE A 98 -3.30 11.51 -2.88
N LYS A 99 -4.42 11.27 -3.59
CA LYS A 99 -4.53 11.63 -5.00
C LYS A 99 -4.32 13.13 -5.23
N MET A 100 -4.83 13.95 -4.35
CA MET A 100 -4.74 15.40 -4.48
C MET A 100 -3.41 15.99 -4.05
N ASN A 101 -2.69 15.36 -3.13
CA ASN A 101 -1.54 15.96 -2.46
C ASN A 101 -0.21 15.29 -2.72
N LEU A 102 -0.20 14.04 -3.17
CA LEU A 102 1.03 13.27 -3.36
C LEU A 102 1.14 12.76 -4.80
N GLU A 103 2.38 12.56 -5.23
CA GLU A 103 2.65 11.90 -6.49
C GLU A 103 2.80 10.41 -6.23
N THR A 104 2.05 9.58 -6.97
CA THR A 104 2.04 8.13 -6.79
C THR A 104 2.25 7.43 -8.13
N ASP A 105 2.74 6.18 -8.08
CA ASP A 105 2.71 5.33 -9.27
C ASP A 105 1.32 4.72 -9.42
N GLN A 106 0.87 4.01 -8.39
CA GLN A 106 -0.44 3.36 -8.39
C GLN A 106 -1.09 3.57 -7.02
N LEU A 107 -2.29 4.10 -7.02
CA LEU A 107 -3.11 4.29 -5.83
C LEU A 107 -4.39 3.51 -6.04
N ILE A 108 -4.61 2.48 -5.23
CA ILE A 108 -5.75 1.60 -5.35
C ILE A 108 -6.52 1.58 -4.04
N LEU A 109 -7.79 1.92 -4.11
CA LEU A 109 -8.73 1.68 -3.02
C LEU A 109 -9.25 0.25 -3.19
N GLU A 110 -8.75 -0.66 -2.34
CA GLU A 110 -9.01 -2.10 -2.48
C GLU A 110 -10.17 -2.56 -1.64
N PHE A 111 -11.17 -3.16 -2.30
CA PHE A 111 -12.34 -3.80 -1.69
C PHE A 111 -13.13 -2.89 -0.76
N TYR A 112 -13.15 -1.62 -1.06
CA TYR A 112 -13.94 -0.63 -0.33
C TYR A 112 -15.42 -0.76 -0.69
N THR A 113 -16.27 -0.83 0.34
CA THR A 113 -17.72 -0.80 0.18
C THR A 113 -18.20 0.61 0.49
N PRO A 114 -18.78 1.35 -0.48
CA PRO A 114 -19.32 2.68 -0.23
C PRO A 114 -20.30 2.68 0.94
N GLY A 115 -20.15 3.64 1.85
CA GLY A 115 -20.94 3.70 3.07
C GLY A 115 -20.35 2.95 4.26
N GLU A 116 -19.28 2.18 4.05
CA GLU A 116 -18.55 1.46 5.10
C GLU A 116 -17.11 1.98 5.18
N PRO A 117 -16.85 3.02 6.01
CA PRO A 117 -15.56 3.73 6.03
C PRO A 117 -14.33 2.86 6.29
N ASN A 118 -14.50 1.80 7.08
CA ASN A 118 -13.39 0.93 7.46
C ASN A 118 -13.27 -0.31 6.56
N SER A 119 -14.05 -0.41 5.49
CA SER A 119 -13.95 -1.53 4.56
C SER A 119 -12.74 -1.37 3.65
N GLY A 120 -12.15 -2.50 3.25
CA GLY A 120 -11.00 -2.50 2.35
C GLY A 120 -9.76 -1.85 2.95
N TRP A 121 -8.88 -1.41 2.09
CA TRP A 121 -7.63 -0.74 2.48
C TRP A 121 -7.07 0.07 1.30
N ILE A 122 -5.97 0.80 1.57
CA ILE A 122 -5.24 1.55 0.55
C ILE A 122 -4.03 0.74 0.12
N HIS A 123 -3.86 0.55 -1.19
CA HIS A 123 -2.60 0.13 -1.80
C HIS A 123 -1.99 1.34 -2.49
N CYS A 124 -0.75 1.67 -2.16
CA CYS A 124 -0.08 2.80 -2.78
C CYS A 124 1.37 2.45 -3.09
N SER A 125 1.81 2.75 -4.31
CA SER A 125 3.18 2.54 -4.75
C SER A 125 3.84 3.85 -5.18
N TRP A 126 5.16 3.84 -5.09
CA TRP A 126 5.98 4.99 -5.47
C TRP A 126 7.27 4.51 -6.14
N ILE A 127 7.61 5.14 -7.25
CA ILE A 127 8.88 4.96 -7.97
C ILE A 127 9.46 6.34 -8.30
N PRO A 128 10.80 6.47 -8.41
CA PRO A 128 11.41 7.78 -8.61
C PRO A 128 11.13 8.41 -9.98
N GLU A 129 10.94 7.58 -11.01
CA GLU A 129 10.70 8.05 -12.37
C GLU A 129 9.60 7.24 -13.04
N GLY A 130 8.84 7.88 -13.94
CA GLY A 130 7.81 7.21 -14.70
C GLY A 130 6.56 6.82 -13.91
N ARG A 131 6.28 7.54 -12.83
CA ARG A 131 5.06 7.30 -12.04
C ARG A 131 3.83 7.48 -12.92
N ARG A 132 2.96 6.45 -12.90
CA ARG A 132 1.76 6.39 -13.76
C ARG A 132 0.61 7.23 -13.23
N GLU A 133 0.62 7.57 -11.95
CA GLU A 133 -0.45 8.31 -11.27
C GLU A 133 -1.83 7.68 -11.47
N GLN A 134 -1.89 6.35 -11.49
CA GLN A 134 -3.14 5.61 -11.62
C GLN A 134 -3.93 5.67 -10.32
N PHE A 135 -5.22 5.98 -10.44
CA PHE A 135 -6.14 5.99 -9.31
C PHE A 135 -7.29 5.02 -9.60
N MET A 136 -7.37 3.93 -8.86
CA MET A 136 -8.26 2.81 -9.18
C MET A 136 -9.01 2.29 -7.96
N HIS A 137 -10.14 1.66 -8.23
CA HIS A 137 -10.93 0.89 -7.27
C HIS A 137 -10.84 -0.59 -7.64
N ALA A 138 -10.38 -1.43 -6.71
CA ALA A 138 -10.37 -2.88 -6.87
C ALA A 138 -11.60 -3.46 -6.19
N TYR A 139 -12.30 -4.34 -6.88
CA TYR A 139 -13.53 -4.96 -6.40
C TYR A 139 -13.64 -6.40 -6.86
N LYS A 140 -14.46 -7.20 -6.15
CA LYS A 140 -14.74 -8.58 -6.55
C LYS A 140 -15.95 -8.63 -7.48
N SER A 141 -15.82 -9.38 -8.56
CA SER A 141 -16.92 -9.68 -9.48
C SER A 141 -16.76 -11.11 -9.97
N GLU A 142 -17.77 -11.93 -9.76
CA GLU A 142 -17.77 -13.34 -10.15
C GLU A 142 -16.54 -14.10 -9.63
N GLY A 143 -16.15 -13.83 -8.38
CA GLY A 143 -15.01 -14.48 -7.73
C GLY A 143 -13.63 -13.98 -8.18
N LYS A 144 -13.59 -12.98 -9.06
CA LYS A 144 -12.35 -12.40 -9.58
C LYS A 144 -12.17 -10.97 -9.12
N THR A 145 -10.92 -10.56 -8.92
CA THR A 145 -10.59 -9.17 -8.63
C THR A 145 -10.56 -8.39 -9.95
N LYS A 146 -11.34 -7.31 -9.99
CA LYS A 146 -11.38 -6.39 -11.14
C LYS A 146 -10.98 -4.99 -10.67
N TYR A 147 -10.46 -4.22 -11.61
CA TYR A 147 -9.99 -2.85 -11.36
C TYR A 147 -10.69 -1.90 -12.32
N LYS A 148 -11.12 -0.75 -11.79
CA LYS A 148 -11.64 0.31 -12.64
C LYS A 148 -11.07 1.66 -12.19
N PRO A 149 -10.82 2.60 -13.12
CA PRO A 149 -10.36 3.94 -12.76
C PRO A 149 -11.39 4.65 -11.88
N ILE A 150 -10.90 5.40 -10.89
CA ILE A 150 -11.73 6.34 -10.15
C ILE A 150 -11.62 7.68 -10.88
N ILE A 151 -12.76 8.14 -11.41
CA ILE A 151 -12.87 9.44 -12.05
C ILE A 151 -13.56 10.37 -11.05
N GLY A 152 -12.89 11.47 -10.68
CA GLY A 152 -13.36 12.32 -9.60
C GLY A 152 -12.88 11.82 -8.25
N LYS A 153 -13.78 11.70 -7.28
CA LYS A 153 -13.43 11.37 -5.89
C LYS A 153 -13.89 9.99 -5.50
N ALA A 154 -13.05 9.29 -4.70
CA ALA A 154 -13.42 8.00 -4.11
C ALA A 154 -14.64 8.13 -3.18
N LYS A 155 -14.79 9.27 -2.51
CA LYS A 155 -15.97 9.53 -1.65
C LYS A 155 -17.29 9.48 -2.40
N ASP A 156 -17.28 9.71 -3.72
CA ASP A 156 -18.48 9.73 -4.56
C ASP A 156 -18.82 8.35 -5.15
N LEU A 157 -18.07 7.31 -4.80
CA LEU A 157 -18.37 5.94 -5.22
C LEU A 157 -19.71 5.47 -4.61
N VAL A 158 -20.47 4.77 -5.42
CA VAL A 158 -21.77 4.20 -5.03
C VAL A 158 -21.84 2.70 -5.24
#